data_8ea336aa7b267252ef72ee89e7823aeb
#
_entry.id   8ea336aa7b267252ef72ee89e7823aeb
#
_cell.length_a   1.000
_cell.length_b   1.000
_cell.length_c   1.000
_cell.angle_alpha   90.00
_cell.angle_beta   90.00
_cell.angle_gamma   90.00
#
_symmetry.space_group_name_H-M   'P 1'
#
loop_
_entity.id
_entity.type
_entity.pdbx_description
1 polymer ?
#
loop_
_entity_poly.entity_id
_entity_poly.type
_entity_poly.pdbx_seq_one_letter_code
_entity_poly.pdbx_strand_id
1 'polypeptide(L)'
;MVVNPCLSFLTSYQSTAVSQDALAADLSHFTIRKAQVQDLASLAEMLTDSFHSQTGIMGWAYPVLRLGIYEDLRNRLRSTVPHYVCLVALAVVSGVGGSREELAGTVEIALRSPSSWQPRRSQYPYVSNLAVSKSCRRRGVAKQLLLACEQTASDWGFPDIYLHVLENNHQARQLYLKTGYQLHQIEPSYGAWLLGHPKRLLLQKHLSTTSNQ
;
A
#
# COMPACT_ATOMS: atom_id res chain seq x y z
N MET A 1 -70.52 -32.96 5.41
CA MET A 1 -69.31 -32.77 6.26
C MET A 1 -68.15 -32.45 5.36
N VAL A 2 -67.66 -31.25 5.50
CA VAL A 2 -66.74 -30.58 4.59
C VAL A 2 -65.32 -30.90 4.99
N VAL A 3 -64.48 -31.32 4.07
CA VAL A 3 -63.02 -31.33 4.29
C VAL A 3 -62.37 -30.61 3.09
N ASN A 4 -61.82 -29.46 3.35
CA ASN A 4 -60.99 -28.69 2.43
C ASN A 4 -59.56 -29.27 2.38
N PRO A 5 -58.95 -29.44 1.20
CA PRO A 5 -57.51 -29.52 1.12
C PRO A 5 -56.92 -28.17 0.70
N CYS A 6 -56.15 -27.61 1.59
CA CYS A 6 -55.31 -26.44 1.36
C CYS A 6 -54.09 -26.83 0.51
N LEU A 7 -54.02 -26.36 -0.73
CA LEU A 7 -52.88 -26.49 -1.62
C LEU A 7 -51.80 -25.49 -1.22
N SER A 8 -50.72 -25.99 -0.65
CA SER A 8 -49.48 -25.22 -0.38
C SER A 8 -48.67 -25.13 -1.66
N PHE A 9 -48.64 -23.96 -2.26
CA PHE A 9 -47.65 -23.62 -3.27
C PHE A 9 -46.32 -23.33 -2.60
N LEU A 10 -45.40 -24.28 -2.57
CA LEU A 10 -43.99 -24.07 -2.28
C LEU A 10 -43.33 -23.45 -3.50
N THR A 11 -43.27 -22.16 -3.54
CA THR A 11 -42.41 -21.44 -4.49
C THR A 11 -40.95 -21.63 -4.02
N SER A 12 -40.24 -22.47 -4.76
CA SER A 12 -38.79 -22.64 -4.61
C SER A 12 -38.12 -21.33 -4.98
N TYR A 13 -37.72 -20.57 -3.96
CA TYR A 13 -36.79 -19.46 -4.11
C TYR A 13 -35.40 -20.06 -4.30
N GLN A 14 -35.03 -20.32 -5.55
CA GLN A 14 -33.65 -20.55 -5.91
C GLN A 14 -32.92 -19.22 -5.76
N SER A 15 -32.33 -19.03 -4.58
CA SER A 15 -31.28 -18.06 -4.37
C SER A 15 -30.14 -18.43 -5.32
N THR A 16 -30.03 -17.68 -6.41
CA THR A 16 -28.83 -17.64 -7.22
C THR A 16 -27.72 -17.08 -6.35
N ALA A 17 -27.02 -17.95 -5.66
CA ALA A 17 -25.68 -17.71 -5.16
C ALA A 17 -24.78 -17.51 -6.39
N VAL A 18 -24.90 -16.33 -7.01
CA VAL A 18 -23.91 -15.85 -7.96
C VAL A 18 -22.62 -15.70 -7.16
N SER A 19 -21.81 -16.65 -7.39
CA SER A 19 -20.53 -16.99 -6.82
C SER A 19 -19.74 -15.78 -6.36
N GLN A 20 -19.69 -15.55 -5.07
CA GLN A 20 -18.66 -14.72 -4.43
C GLN A 20 -17.25 -15.22 -4.78
N ASP A 21 -17.11 -16.51 -5.12
CA ASP A 21 -15.85 -17.10 -5.60
C ASP A 21 -15.47 -16.66 -7.02
N ALA A 22 -16.41 -16.38 -7.91
CA ALA A 22 -16.10 -15.84 -9.24
C ALA A 22 -15.63 -14.39 -9.15
N LEU A 23 -16.19 -13.58 -8.24
CA LEU A 23 -15.72 -12.21 -7.98
C LEU A 23 -14.35 -12.20 -7.28
N ALA A 24 -14.07 -13.20 -6.45
CA ALA A 24 -12.77 -13.34 -5.76
C ALA A 24 -11.68 -13.87 -6.71
N ALA A 25 -12.02 -14.70 -7.69
CA ALA A 25 -11.07 -15.24 -8.67
C ALA A 25 -10.63 -14.18 -9.70
N ASP A 26 -11.50 -13.25 -10.07
CA ASP A 26 -11.21 -12.22 -11.09
C ASP A 26 -10.33 -11.07 -10.56
N LEU A 27 -10.12 -10.97 -9.24
CA LEU A 27 -9.33 -9.91 -8.59
C LEU A 27 -7.96 -10.39 -8.10
N SER A 28 -7.48 -11.55 -8.52
CA SER A 28 -6.20 -12.12 -8.11
C SER A 28 -4.99 -11.59 -8.89
N HIS A 29 -5.18 -10.90 -9.99
CA HIS A 29 -4.12 -10.37 -10.82
C HIS A 29 -4.03 -8.84 -10.70
N PHE A 30 -3.05 -8.36 -9.93
CA PHE A 30 -2.66 -6.95 -9.91
C PHE A 30 -1.48 -6.76 -10.84
N THR A 31 -1.58 -5.80 -11.75
CA THR A 31 -0.44 -5.37 -12.57
C THR A 31 0.35 -4.33 -11.80
N ILE A 32 1.65 -4.59 -11.58
CA ILE A 32 2.55 -3.62 -10.94
C ILE A 32 3.40 -2.95 -12.02
N ARG A 33 3.39 -1.61 -12.01
CA ARG A 33 4.21 -0.79 -12.91
C ARG A 33 4.70 0.48 -12.23
N LYS A 34 5.64 1.16 -12.84
CA LYS A 34 6.02 2.51 -12.44
C LYS A 34 4.84 3.47 -12.59
N ALA A 35 4.69 4.37 -11.64
CA ALA A 35 3.68 5.43 -11.69
C ALA A 35 3.97 6.38 -12.86
N GLN A 36 2.90 6.87 -13.46
CA GLN A 36 2.93 7.84 -14.57
C GLN A 36 2.24 9.14 -14.14
N VAL A 37 2.43 10.20 -14.92
CA VAL A 37 1.82 11.51 -14.63
C VAL A 37 0.29 11.43 -14.57
N GLN A 38 -0.31 10.57 -15.36
CA GLN A 38 -1.76 10.31 -15.35
C GLN A 38 -2.29 9.72 -14.05
N ASP A 39 -1.43 9.06 -13.25
CA ASP A 39 -1.82 8.45 -11.98
C ASP A 39 -1.85 9.46 -10.82
N LEU A 40 -1.28 10.67 -11.01
CA LEU A 40 -1.05 11.65 -9.93
C LEU A 40 -2.31 11.99 -9.13
N ALA A 41 -3.45 12.19 -9.79
CA ALA A 41 -4.69 12.55 -9.11
C ALA A 41 -5.17 11.43 -8.18
N SER A 42 -5.18 10.20 -8.67
CA SER A 42 -5.57 9.00 -7.91
C SER A 42 -4.58 8.66 -6.80
N LEU A 43 -3.27 8.87 -7.04
CA LEU A 43 -2.22 8.71 -6.05
C LEU A 43 -2.37 9.71 -4.90
N ALA A 44 -2.56 10.99 -5.22
CA ALA A 44 -2.74 12.02 -4.21
C ALA A 44 -3.98 11.76 -3.35
N GLU A 45 -5.08 11.33 -3.95
CA GLU A 45 -6.30 10.95 -3.24
C GLU A 45 -6.06 9.75 -2.32
N MET A 46 -5.49 8.66 -2.84
CA MET A 46 -5.20 7.45 -2.06
C MET A 46 -4.27 7.71 -0.88
N LEU A 47 -3.21 8.48 -1.06
CA LEU A 47 -2.27 8.83 0.01
C LEU A 47 -2.93 9.73 1.05
N THR A 48 -3.70 10.72 0.61
CA THR A 48 -4.45 11.60 1.52
C THR A 48 -5.41 10.77 2.38
N ASP A 49 -6.20 9.88 1.77
CA ASP A 49 -7.15 9.00 2.48
C ASP A 49 -6.48 7.99 3.41
N SER A 50 -5.25 7.57 3.09
CA SER A 50 -4.53 6.58 3.88
C SER A 50 -3.88 7.16 5.13
N PHE A 51 -3.45 8.43 5.08
CA PHE A 51 -2.72 9.08 6.17
C PHE A 51 -3.54 10.12 6.92
N HIS A 52 -4.63 10.61 6.31
CA HIS A 52 -5.48 11.63 6.89
C HIS A 52 -6.95 11.25 6.76
N SER A 53 -7.63 11.12 7.87
CA SER A 53 -9.07 10.85 7.88
C SER A 53 -9.86 12.10 7.47
N GLN A 54 -10.79 11.96 6.53
CA GLN A 54 -11.73 13.03 6.18
C GLN A 54 -12.71 13.39 7.32
N THR A 55 -12.84 12.48 8.30
CA THR A 55 -13.79 12.57 9.41
C THR A 55 -13.11 13.04 10.69
N GLY A 56 -12.53 14.22 10.69
CA GLY A 56 -11.90 14.80 11.88
C GLY A 56 -12.01 16.32 11.90
N ILE A 57 -11.58 16.92 13.02
CA ILE A 57 -11.53 18.38 13.21
C ILE A 57 -10.72 19.07 12.08
N MET A 58 -9.83 18.32 11.41
CA MET A 58 -8.97 18.79 10.30
C MET A 58 -9.55 18.49 8.90
N GLY A 59 -10.79 18.06 8.78
CA GLY A 59 -11.41 17.74 7.47
C GLY A 59 -11.41 18.92 6.48
N TRP A 60 -11.47 20.16 6.99
CA TRP A 60 -11.35 21.36 6.17
C TRP A 60 -9.98 21.53 5.48
N ALA A 61 -8.92 20.94 6.04
CA ALA A 61 -7.57 20.98 5.48
C ALA A 61 -7.33 19.92 4.39
N TYR A 62 -8.26 18.98 4.21
CA TYR A 62 -8.12 17.87 3.27
C TYR A 62 -7.80 18.31 1.82
N PRO A 63 -8.48 19.32 1.23
CA PRO A 63 -8.16 19.77 -0.13
C PRO A 63 -6.74 20.35 -0.25
N VAL A 64 -6.31 21.12 0.75
CA VAL A 64 -4.96 21.72 0.78
C VAL A 64 -3.90 20.64 0.90
N LEU A 65 -4.12 19.66 1.77
CA LEU A 65 -3.23 18.54 1.98
C LEU A 65 -3.10 17.66 0.72
N ARG A 66 -4.24 17.38 0.08
CA ARG A 66 -4.28 16.65 -1.21
C ARG A 66 -3.49 17.39 -2.29
N LEU A 67 -3.64 18.71 -2.37
CA LEU A 67 -2.88 19.52 -3.32
C LEU A 67 -1.37 19.48 -3.02
N GLY A 68 -0.99 19.56 -1.74
CA GLY A 68 0.41 19.44 -1.32
C GLY A 68 1.02 18.10 -1.70
N ILE A 69 0.30 17.01 -1.44
CA ILE A 69 0.72 15.66 -1.82
C ILE A 69 0.82 15.53 -3.36
N TYR A 70 -0.15 16.08 -4.09
CA TYR A 70 -0.14 16.07 -5.55
C TYR A 70 1.10 16.76 -6.13
N GLU A 71 1.42 17.98 -5.67
CA GLU A 71 2.59 18.73 -6.16
C GLU A 71 3.91 18.06 -5.75
N ASP A 72 4.00 17.50 -4.56
CA ASP A 72 5.18 16.75 -4.12
C ASP A 72 5.41 15.49 -5.00
N LEU A 73 4.36 14.69 -5.24
CA LEU A 73 4.43 13.54 -6.13
C LEU A 73 4.80 13.96 -7.57
N ARG A 74 4.19 15.03 -8.08
CA ARG A 74 4.47 15.56 -9.41
C ARG A 74 5.93 15.96 -9.57
N ASN A 75 6.48 16.64 -8.57
CA ASN A 75 7.89 17.02 -8.57
C ASN A 75 8.81 15.80 -8.51
N ARG A 76 8.51 14.81 -7.69
CA ARG A 76 9.28 13.56 -7.60
C ARG A 76 9.22 12.74 -8.89
N LEU A 77 8.03 12.57 -9.50
CA LEU A 77 7.88 11.81 -10.75
C LEU A 77 8.54 12.50 -11.95
N ARG A 78 8.69 13.83 -11.93
CA ARG A 78 9.39 14.59 -12.96
C ARG A 78 10.89 14.69 -12.72
N SER A 79 11.32 14.44 -11.48
CA SER A 79 12.73 14.55 -11.15
C SER A 79 13.50 13.36 -11.73
N THR A 80 14.69 13.64 -12.24
CA THR A 80 15.64 12.62 -12.70
C THR A 80 16.55 12.12 -11.60
N VAL A 81 16.08 12.19 -10.32
CA VAL A 81 16.86 11.70 -9.18
C VAL A 81 17.13 10.21 -9.38
N PRO A 82 18.40 9.80 -9.43
CA PRO A 82 18.73 8.39 -9.55
C PRO A 82 18.23 7.63 -8.32
N HIS A 83 17.81 6.39 -8.52
CA HIS A 83 17.33 5.51 -7.45
C HIS A 83 16.09 6.05 -6.70
N TYR A 84 15.14 6.59 -7.45
CA TYR A 84 13.77 6.85 -6.99
C TYR A 84 12.77 6.16 -7.91
N VAL A 85 11.86 5.39 -7.34
CA VAL A 85 10.76 4.74 -8.07
C VAL A 85 9.48 4.82 -7.25
N CYS A 86 8.42 5.31 -7.87
CA CYS A 86 7.05 5.14 -7.38
C CYS A 86 6.39 4.01 -8.17
N LEU A 87 5.89 3.00 -7.48
CA LEU A 87 5.19 1.85 -8.06
C LEU A 87 3.70 1.95 -7.76
N VAL A 88 2.90 1.52 -8.72
CA VAL A 88 1.44 1.40 -8.60
C VAL A 88 1.01 -0.04 -8.88
N ALA A 89 0.04 -0.50 -8.10
CA ALA A 89 -0.68 -1.73 -8.37
C ALA A 89 -2.05 -1.37 -8.97
N LEU A 90 -2.37 -1.95 -10.10
CA LEU A 90 -3.64 -1.75 -10.81
C LEU A 90 -4.47 -3.02 -10.72
N ALA A 91 -5.75 -2.87 -10.44
CA ALA A 91 -6.76 -3.91 -10.51
C ALA A 91 -7.60 -3.72 -11.77
N VAL A 92 -7.88 -4.80 -12.49
CA VAL A 92 -8.86 -4.77 -13.57
C VAL A 92 -10.24 -4.92 -12.95
N VAL A 93 -11.10 -3.95 -13.17
CA VAL A 93 -12.50 -3.97 -12.72
C VAL A 93 -13.39 -4.11 -13.94
N SER A 94 -14.10 -5.22 -14.02
CA SER A 94 -15.08 -5.46 -15.08
C SER A 94 -16.42 -4.81 -14.70
N GLY A 95 -16.97 -3.99 -15.61
CA GLY A 95 -18.23 -3.28 -15.41
C GLY A 95 -19.09 -3.28 -16.66
N VAL A 96 -20.28 -2.70 -16.58
CA VAL A 96 -21.30 -2.65 -17.66
C VAL A 96 -20.80 -1.93 -18.94
N GLY A 97 -19.64 -1.27 -18.89
CA GLY A 97 -19.02 -0.56 -20.03
C GLY A 97 -17.69 -1.13 -20.49
N GLY A 98 -17.29 -2.32 -20.03
CA GLY A 98 -15.99 -2.94 -20.31
C GLY A 98 -15.09 -3.04 -19.09
N SER A 99 -13.87 -3.49 -19.29
CA SER A 99 -12.86 -3.57 -18.22
C SER A 99 -12.08 -2.27 -18.14
N ARG A 100 -11.89 -1.76 -16.93
CA ARG A 100 -11.02 -0.60 -16.67
C ARG A 100 -10.01 -0.91 -15.56
N GLU A 101 -8.85 -0.29 -15.64
CA GLU A 101 -7.85 -0.37 -14.59
C GLU A 101 -8.13 0.67 -13.51
N GLU A 102 -8.13 0.22 -12.25
CA GLU A 102 -8.26 1.09 -11.09
C GLU A 102 -7.03 0.95 -10.19
N LEU A 103 -6.64 2.07 -9.55
CA LEU A 103 -5.51 2.10 -8.63
C LEU A 103 -5.84 1.31 -7.36
N ALA A 104 -5.21 0.15 -7.19
CA ALA A 104 -5.37 -0.75 -6.04
C ALA A 104 -4.41 -0.41 -4.89
N GLY A 105 -3.21 0.11 -5.21
CA GLY A 105 -2.22 0.48 -4.21
C GLY A 105 -1.02 1.20 -4.80
N THR A 106 -0.18 1.74 -3.92
CA THR A 106 1.06 2.42 -4.28
C THR A 106 2.14 2.20 -3.23
N VAL A 107 3.40 2.38 -3.63
CA VAL A 107 4.57 2.39 -2.77
C VAL A 107 5.69 3.20 -3.44
N GLU A 108 6.53 3.83 -2.64
CA GLU A 108 7.74 4.50 -3.12
C GLU A 108 8.98 3.82 -2.54
N ILE A 109 10.03 3.73 -3.36
CA ILE A 109 11.36 3.33 -2.94
C ILE A 109 12.37 4.37 -3.41
N ALA A 110 13.26 4.79 -2.50
CA ALA A 110 14.31 5.75 -2.81
C ALA A 110 15.55 5.48 -1.95
N LEU A 111 16.71 5.96 -2.38
CA LEU A 111 17.87 5.98 -1.52
C LEU A 111 17.75 7.07 -0.47
N ARG A 112 18.05 6.73 0.76
CA ARG A 112 18.19 7.67 1.87
C ARG A 112 19.63 7.68 2.38
N SER A 113 20.11 8.87 2.73
CA SER A 113 21.35 9.02 3.48
C SER A 113 21.08 8.93 4.98
N PRO A 114 21.97 8.34 5.77
CA PRO A 114 21.92 8.46 7.21
C PRO A 114 21.96 9.94 7.62
N SER A 115 21.39 10.25 8.78
CA SER A 115 21.40 11.60 9.34
C SER A 115 22.81 12.21 9.31
N SER A 116 22.90 13.54 9.11
CA SER A 116 24.11 14.34 8.90
C SER A 116 25.22 14.20 9.97
N TRP A 117 24.94 13.52 11.07
CA TRP A 117 25.88 13.26 12.17
C TRP A 117 26.66 11.94 12.05
N GLN A 118 26.41 11.14 11.04
CA GLN A 118 27.18 9.92 10.75
C GLN A 118 27.94 10.11 9.43
N PRO A 119 29.20 10.56 9.47
CA PRO A 119 29.99 10.71 8.26
C PRO A 119 30.23 9.33 7.63
N ARG A 120 29.88 9.20 6.34
CA ARG A 120 30.24 8.09 5.45
C ARG A 120 29.54 6.74 5.63
N ARG A 121 28.30 6.67 6.07
CA ARG A 121 27.51 5.48 5.75
C ARG A 121 26.90 5.63 4.37
N SER A 122 27.08 4.59 3.55
CA SER A 122 26.47 4.46 2.21
C SER A 122 24.97 4.69 2.29
N GLN A 123 24.41 5.31 1.26
CA GLN A 123 22.96 5.40 1.07
C GLN A 123 22.34 4.00 1.15
N TYR A 124 21.08 3.92 1.56
CA TYR A 124 20.34 2.67 1.67
C TYR A 124 18.94 2.80 1.07
N PRO A 125 18.42 1.73 0.44
CA PRO A 125 17.05 1.70 -0.07
C PRO A 125 16.04 1.81 1.06
N TYR A 126 15.09 2.72 0.90
CA TYR A 126 14.07 3.00 1.88
C TYR A 126 12.69 3.03 1.25
N VAL A 127 11.78 2.21 1.79
CA VAL A 127 10.38 2.13 1.37
C VAL A 127 9.55 3.15 2.14
N SER A 128 8.71 3.88 1.42
CA SER A 128 7.77 4.86 1.96
C SER A 128 6.45 4.83 1.20
N ASN A 129 5.45 5.53 1.73
CA ASN A 129 4.15 5.76 1.09
C ASN A 129 3.44 4.49 0.60
N LEU A 130 3.61 3.35 1.32
CA LEU A 130 2.84 2.14 1.04
C LEU A 130 1.38 2.36 1.45
N ALA A 131 0.51 2.38 0.47
CA ALA A 131 -0.93 2.54 0.65
C ALA A 131 -1.69 1.56 -0.23
N VAL A 132 -2.84 1.09 0.26
CA VAL A 132 -3.73 0.18 -0.46
C VAL A 132 -5.17 0.68 -0.33
N SER A 133 -5.86 0.78 -1.46
CA SER A 133 -7.28 1.12 -1.56
C SER A 133 -8.11 0.26 -0.60
N LYS A 134 -9.10 0.85 0.05
CA LYS A 134 -9.96 0.14 1.02
C LYS A 134 -10.62 -1.10 0.39
N SER A 135 -11.04 -1.03 -0.86
CA SER A 135 -11.66 -2.12 -1.62
C SER A 135 -10.70 -3.27 -1.96
N CYS A 136 -9.39 -3.00 -2.01
CA CYS A 136 -8.35 -3.97 -2.39
C CYS A 136 -7.53 -4.49 -1.19
N ARG A 137 -7.88 -4.10 0.04
CA ARG A 137 -7.19 -4.58 1.24
C ARG A 137 -7.40 -6.08 1.43
N ARG A 138 -6.41 -6.73 2.09
CA ARG A 138 -6.40 -8.18 2.41
C ARG A 138 -6.34 -9.11 1.19
N ARG A 139 -6.06 -8.57 0.00
CA ARG A 139 -5.93 -9.31 -1.27
C ARG A 139 -4.48 -9.47 -1.72
N GLY A 140 -3.50 -9.21 -0.86
CA GLY A 140 -2.07 -9.40 -1.18
C GLY A 140 -1.39 -8.22 -1.89
N VAL A 141 -2.11 -7.13 -2.24
CA VAL A 141 -1.56 -5.96 -2.95
C VAL A 141 -0.31 -5.41 -2.28
N ALA A 142 -0.37 -5.13 -0.98
CA ALA A 142 0.78 -4.60 -0.24
C ALA A 142 2.00 -5.53 -0.26
N LYS A 143 1.78 -6.86 -0.19
CA LYS A 143 2.85 -7.84 -0.28
C LYS A 143 3.51 -7.80 -1.66
N GLN A 144 2.73 -7.74 -2.74
CA GLN A 144 3.28 -7.68 -4.11
C GLN A 144 4.05 -6.38 -4.34
N LEU A 145 3.55 -5.24 -3.85
CA LEU A 145 4.25 -3.95 -3.91
C LEU A 145 5.58 -3.99 -3.15
N LEU A 146 5.62 -4.60 -1.96
CA LEU A 146 6.87 -4.79 -1.21
C LEU A 146 7.86 -5.67 -1.96
N LEU A 147 7.42 -6.79 -2.54
CA LEU A 147 8.28 -7.66 -3.36
C LEU A 147 8.88 -6.91 -4.56
N ALA A 148 8.10 -6.05 -5.20
CA ALA A 148 8.59 -5.22 -6.30
C ALA A 148 9.63 -4.18 -5.82
N CYS A 149 9.48 -3.62 -4.61
CA CYS A 149 10.52 -2.77 -4.01
C CYS A 149 11.78 -3.55 -3.66
N GLU A 150 11.65 -4.77 -3.14
CA GLU A 150 12.77 -5.65 -2.82
C GLU A 150 13.57 -6.01 -4.07
N GLN A 151 12.86 -6.35 -5.17
CA GLN A 151 13.51 -6.58 -6.46
C GLN A 151 14.22 -5.31 -6.95
N THR A 152 13.58 -4.15 -6.87
CA THR A 152 14.18 -2.86 -7.25
C THR A 152 15.45 -2.56 -6.45
N ALA A 153 15.45 -2.82 -5.13
CA ALA A 153 16.62 -2.63 -4.28
C ALA A 153 17.76 -3.60 -4.67
N SER A 154 17.43 -4.86 -4.99
CA SER A 154 18.39 -5.85 -5.48
C SER A 154 18.99 -5.45 -6.83
N ASP A 155 18.17 -4.93 -7.76
CA ASP A 155 18.60 -4.44 -9.07
C ASP A 155 19.55 -3.22 -8.92
N TRP A 156 19.39 -2.43 -7.86
CA TRP A 156 20.32 -1.35 -7.49
C TRP A 156 21.60 -1.84 -6.81
N GLY A 157 21.71 -3.15 -6.55
CA GLY A 157 22.88 -3.78 -5.93
C GLY A 157 22.94 -3.67 -4.40
N PHE A 158 21.82 -3.43 -3.73
CA PHE A 158 21.77 -3.34 -2.28
C PHE A 158 21.33 -4.66 -1.64
N PRO A 159 22.06 -5.12 -0.60
CA PRO A 159 21.72 -6.34 0.11
C PRO A 159 20.60 -6.17 1.15
N ASP A 160 20.26 -4.94 1.50
CA ASP A 160 19.31 -4.63 2.56
C ASP A 160 18.31 -3.56 2.11
N ILE A 161 17.09 -3.63 2.63
CA ILE A 161 16.02 -2.66 2.43
C ILE A 161 15.39 -2.28 3.76
N TYR A 162 14.99 -1.02 3.91
CA TYR A 162 14.52 -0.47 5.18
C TYR A 162 13.17 0.22 5.03
N LEU A 163 12.41 0.26 6.12
CA LEU A 163 11.18 1.04 6.24
C LEU A 163 10.89 1.39 7.69
N HIS A 164 10.04 2.39 7.90
CA HIS A 164 9.51 2.68 9.24
C HIS A 164 8.05 2.28 9.38
N VAL A 165 7.70 1.90 10.59
CA VAL A 165 6.31 1.67 10.99
C VAL A 165 6.08 2.24 12.39
N LEU A 166 4.89 2.77 12.65
CA LEU A 166 4.50 3.17 14.00
C LEU A 166 4.21 1.94 14.86
N GLU A 167 4.62 1.98 16.12
CA GLU A 167 4.44 0.87 17.08
C GLU A 167 2.98 0.44 17.20
N ASN A 168 2.04 1.36 17.14
CA ASN A 168 0.60 1.11 17.22
C ASN A 168 -0.05 0.69 15.90
N ASN A 169 0.68 0.70 14.77
CA ASN A 169 0.17 0.20 13.49
C ASN A 169 0.32 -1.32 13.39
N HIS A 170 -0.50 -2.05 14.15
CA HIS A 170 -0.44 -3.51 14.24
C HIS A 170 -0.60 -4.21 12.88
N GLN A 171 -1.47 -3.68 12.01
CA GLN A 171 -1.72 -4.29 10.69
C GLN A 171 -0.48 -4.22 9.79
N ALA A 172 0.15 -3.05 9.69
CA ALA A 172 1.36 -2.90 8.89
C ALA A 172 2.54 -3.71 9.48
N ARG A 173 2.69 -3.70 10.82
CA ARG A 173 3.71 -4.50 11.49
C ARG A 173 3.58 -6.00 11.19
N GLN A 174 2.36 -6.56 11.26
CA GLN A 174 2.12 -7.95 10.91
C GLN A 174 2.45 -8.26 9.45
N LEU A 175 2.13 -7.34 8.52
CA LEU A 175 2.50 -7.49 7.12
C LEU A 175 4.03 -7.56 6.97
N TYR A 176 4.76 -6.60 7.52
CA TYR A 176 6.21 -6.54 7.38
C TYR A 176 6.90 -7.75 8.00
N LEU A 177 6.52 -8.16 9.22
CA LEU A 177 7.07 -9.36 9.86
C LEU A 177 6.79 -10.63 9.04
N LYS A 178 5.58 -10.80 8.49
CA LYS A 178 5.22 -11.94 7.62
C LYS A 178 5.97 -11.93 6.28
N THR A 179 6.44 -10.77 5.84
CA THR A 179 7.25 -10.64 4.62
C THR A 179 8.75 -10.66 4.87
N GLY A 180 9.17 -10.96 6.11
CA GLY A 180 10.58 -11.20 6.47
C GLY A 180 11.35 -9.96 6.95
N TYR A 181 10.67 -8.83 7.18
CA TYR A 181 11.29 -7.68 7.83
C TYR A 181 11.48 -7.95 9.32
N GLN A 182 12.57 -7.47 9.87
CA GLN A 182 12.94 -7.59 11.29
C GLN A 182 13.16 -6.22 11.92
N LEU A 183 12.96 -6.12 13.22
CA LEU A 183 13.24 -4.89 13.95
C LEU A 183 14.75 -4.60 13.93
N HIS A 184 15.14 -3.48 13.34
CA HIS A 184 16.52 -3.00 13.32
C HIS A 184 16.78 -2.03 14.46
N GLN A 185 15.90 -1.03 14.64
CA GLN A 185 16.07 0.02 15.64
C GLN A 185 14.72 0.59 16.08
N ILE A 186 14.64 1.02 17.34
CA ILE A 186 13.54 1.83 17.85
C ILE A 186 14.02 3.28 17.89
N GLU A 187 13.38 4.14 17.11
CA GLU A 187 13.71 5.57 17.17
C GLU A 187 12.99 6.24 18.34
N PRO A 188 13.75 6.87 19.26
CA PRO A 188 13.13 7.66 20.30
C PRO A 188 12.46 8.87 19.64
N SER A 189 11.18 9.03 19.84
CA SER A 189 10.48 10.25 19.45
C SER A 189 10.78 11.32 20.48
N TYR A 190 11.67 12.25 20.18
CA TYR A 190 11.95 13.42 21.02
C TYR A 190 10.64 14.22 21.15
N GLY A 191 10.06 14.25 22.34
CA GLY A 191 8.74 14.86 22.61
C GLY A 191 7.57 13.88 22.70
N ALA A 192 7.69 12.63 22.27
CA ALA A 192 6.64 11.63 22.39
C ALA A 192 6.34 11.26 23.86
N TRP A 193 7.36 11.36 24.71
CA TRP A 193 7.18 11.11 26.15
C TRP A 193 6.19 12.11 26.79
N LEU A 194 6.13 13.34 26.28
CA LEU A 194 5.25 14.40 26.83
C LEU A 194 3.82 14.34 26.23
N LEU A 195 3.66 13.79 25.00
CA LEU A 195 2.43 13.83 24.21
C LEU A 195 1.87 12.45 23.86
N GLY A 196 2.44 11.35 24.36
CA GLY A 196 1.94 10.01 24.12
C GLY A 196 1.98 9.54 22.65
N HIS A 197 2.82 10.13 21.83
CA HIS A 197 2.95 9.71 20.43
C HIS A 197 3.61 8.32 20.30
N PRO A 198 3.11 7.44 19.41
CA PRO A 198 3.65 6.10 19.22
C PRO A 198 5.09 6.16 18.71
N LYS A 199 5.94 5.25 19.19
CA LYS A 199 7.33 5.11 18.74
C LYS A 199 7.38 4.74 17.26
N ARG A 200 8.46 5.16 16.60
CA ARG A 200 8.77 4.73 15.23
C ARG A 200 9.75 3.55 15.32
N LEU A 201 9.39 2.48 14.62
CA LEU A 201 10.21 1.27 14.52
C LEU A 201 10.84 1.27 13.14
N LEU A 202 12.16 1.26 13.06
CA LEU A 202 12.90 1.01 11.83
C LEU A 202 13.00 -0.50 11.64
N LEU A 203 12.47 -1.00 10.54
CA LEU A 203 12.56 -2.39 10.14
C LEU A 203 13.53 -2.54 8.97
N GLN A 204 14.23 -3.65 8.94
CA GLN A 204 15.19 -4.06 7.90
C GLN A 204 14.82 -5.43 7.37
N LYS A 205 15.07 -5.65 6.09
CA LYS A 205 15.08 -7.00 5.49
C LYS A 205 16.36 -7.18 4.70
N HIS A 206 17.04 -8.30 4.93
CA HIS A 206 18.15 -8.74 4.10
C HIS A 206 17.61 -9.41 2.83
N LEU A 207 18.08 -8.95 1.67
CA LEU A 207 17.69 -9.46 0.37
C LEU A 207 18.64 -10.57 -0.02
N SER A 208 18.11 -11.78 -0.22
CA SER A 208 18.91 -12.89 -0.74
C SER A 208 19.31 -12.54 -2.17
N THR A 209 20.60 -12.35 -2.40
CA THR A 209 21.12 -12.19 -3.77
C THR A 209 20.90 -13.54 -4.46
N THR A 210 19.92 -13.62 -5.35
CA THR A 210 19.81 -14.76 -6.27
C THR A 210 20.98 -14.62 -7.24
N SER A 211 22.11 -15.23 -6.91
CA SER A 211 23.23 -15.41 -7.86
C SER A 211 22.70 -16.29 -8.97
N ASN A 212 22.25 -15.69 -10.08
CA ASN A 212 22.14 -16.43 -11.33
C ASN A 212 23.57 -16.76 -11.77
N GLN A 213 23.97 -17.99 -11.52
CA GLN A 213 25.07 -18.64 -12.24
C GLN A 213 24.57 -19.09 -13.60
#